data_810e676f995b9381be84ff667ef2d6ef
#
_entry.id   810e676f995b9381be84ff667ef2d6ef
#
_cell.length_a   1.000
_cell.length_b   1.000
_cell.length_c   1.000
_cell.angle_alpha   90.00
_cell.angle_beta   90.00
_cell.angle_gamma   90.00
#
_symmetry.space_group_name_H-M   'P 1'
#
loop_
_entity.id
_entity.type
_entity.pdbx_description
1 polymer ?
#
loop_
_entity_poly.entity_id
_entity_poly.type
_entity_poly.pdbx_seq_one_letter_code
_entity_poly.pdbx_strand_id
1 'polypeptide(L)'
;NNLINLKFDMEEKQLVLEQSKYEPPATQRQAQINLDKAQRAYEQEVHNYTLKKEQAEASMKEVAINLQRQKRERQDMLDVLDKFEIRAPKPGMLIYYREWNGQKRKVGSSVSPWDLIVATLPDLSVMNSSTYVNEIDISKIKTGQPVRITVDAFPEKKYTGEVIEVANIGEQLPNTDAKVFEVTIRVNEYDPILRPSMTTGNQIITNVYDSVTYIPLEALHANDSISYVYTRKGKMQVVVPGEMNENFIIIEKGLEANDEVYLSMPEKPEKFSLAGKELISVIKKKKEQKIQDEMRLREVQDSAMKSRSQAQKMM
;
A
#
# COMPACT_ATOMS: atom_id res chain seq x y z
N ASN A 1 -37.98 35.94 -54.47
CA ASN A 1 -38.77 36.56 -55.58
C ASN A 1 -39.54 37.84 -55.15
N ASN A 2 -40.11 37.88 -53.94
CA ASN A 2 -40.89 39.02 -53.46
C ASN A 2 -40.07 40.31 -53.35
N LEU A 3 -38.88 40.26 -52.83
CA LEU A 3 -37.93 41.38 -52.75
C LEU A 3 -37.58 41.99 -54.16
N ILE A 4 -37.40 41.08 -55.13
CA ILE A 4 -37.09 41.51 -56.49
C ILE A 4 -38.28 42.26 -57.12
N ASN A 5 -39.49 41.76 -56.88
CA ASN A 5 -40.71 42.41 -57.39
C ASN A 5 -40.94 43.80 -56.77
N LEU A 6 -40.72 43.92 -55.44
CA LEU A 6 -40.83 45.19 -54.72
C LEU A 6 -39.76 46.20 -55.15
N LYS A 7 -38.56 45.69 -55.48
CA LYS A 7 -37.50 46.54 -56.05
C LYS A 7 -37.93 47.14 -57.44
N PHE A 8 -38.44 46.28 -58.29
CA PHE A 8 -38.95 46.74 -59.60
C PHE A 8 -40.14 47.73 -59.47
N ASP A 9 -41.07 47.48 -58.52
CA ASP A 9 -42.16 48.42 -58.24
C ASP A 9 -41.64 49.81 -57.80
N MET A 10 -40.64 49.79 -56.89
CA MET A 10 -39.97 51.05 -56.47
C MET A 10 -39.28 51.75 -57.61
N GLU A 11 -38.57 51.05 -58.49
CA GLU A 11 -37.95 51.63 -59.70
C GLU A 11 -38.98 52.16 -60.67
N GLU A 12 -40.13 51.48 -60.88
CA GLU A 12 -41.25 51.94 -61.70
C GLU A 12 -41.86 53.25 -61.15
N LYS A 13 -42.13 53.35 -59.85
CA LYS A 13 -42.66 54.57 -59.23
C LYS A 13 -41.66 55.73 -59.25
N GLN A 14 -40.35 55.40 -59.20
CA GLN A 14 -39.33 56.44 -59.41
C GLN A 14 -39.34 57.03 -60.83
N LEU A 15 -39.49 56.19 -61.85
CA LEU A 15 -39.65 56.64 -63.23
C LEU A 15 -40.90 57.48 -63.40
N VAL A 16 -42.05 57.11 -62.81
CA VAL A 16 -43.30 57.90 -62.84
C VAL A 16 -43.11 59.27 -62.17
N LEU A 17 -42.36 59.34 -61.06
CA LEU A 17 -42.03 60.63 -60.44
C LEU A 17 -41.17 61.50 -61.33
N GLU A 18 -40.18 60.95 -62.03
CA GLU A 18 -39.36 61.70 -63.02
C GLU A 18 -40.18 62.23 -64.19
N GLN A 19 -41.11 61.42 -64.71
CA GLN A 19 -42.02 61.83 -65.77
C GLN A 19 -43.00 62.96 -65.36
N SER A 20 -43.45 62.94 -64.10
CA SER A 20 -44.41 63.93 -63.55
C SER A 20 -43.80 65.30 -63.28
N LYS A 21 -42.51 65.51 -63.54
CA LYS A 21 -41.75 66.74 -63.27
C LYS A 21 -42.32 67.99 -63.94
N TYR A 22 -43.05 67.83 -65.05
CA TYR A 22 -43.68 68.91 -65.83
C TYR A 22 -45.20 68.97 -65.66
N GLU A 23 -45.75 68.15 -64.69
CA GLU A 23 -47.18 68.08 -64.40
C GLU A 23 -47.58 69.00 -63.22
N PRO A 24 -48.91 69.24 -62.99
CA PRO A 24 -49.41 70.08 -61.92
C PRO A 24 -48.88 69.62 -60.55
N PRO A 25 -48.68 70.54 -59.56
CA PRO A 25 -48.08 70.23 -58.27
C PRO A 25 -48.80 69.12 -57.48
N ALA A 26 -50.11 68.94 -57.70
CA ALA A 26 -50.88 67.84 -57.04
C ALA A 26 -50.47 66.48 -57.56
N THR A 27 -50.21 66.33 -58.88
CA THR A 27 -49.75 65.06 -59.51
C THR A 27 -48.33 64.73 -59.08
N GLN A 28 -47.44 65.71 -59.01
CA GLN A 28 -46.08 65.52 -58.51
C GLN A 28 -46.08 64.98 -57.02
N ARG A 29 -46.92 65.60 -56.17
CA ARG A 29 -47.06 65.19 -54.78
C ARG A 29 -47.61 63.78 -54.68
N GLN A 30 -48.58 63.39 -55.53
CA GLN A 30 -49.12 62.03 -55.56
C GLN A 30 -48.06 61.01 -56.00
N ALA A 31 -47.26 61.31 -57.02
CA ALA A 31 -46.16 60.42 -57.44
C ALA A 31 -45.10 60.25 -56.36
N GLN A 32 -44.73 61.30 -55.61
CA GLN A 32 -43.82 61.25 -54.50
C GLN A 32 -44.36 60.32 -53.37
N ILE A 33 -45.63 60.46 -52.98
CA ILE A 33 -46.27 59.61 -51.99
C ILE A 33 -46.26 58.14 -52.40
N ASN A 34 -46.47 57.86 -53.70
CA ASN A 34 -46.43 56.48 -54.21
C ASN A 34 -45.03 55.89 -54.17
N LEU A 35 -44.01 56.68 -54.52
CA LEU A 35 -42.63 56.27 -54.41
C LEU A 35 -42.24 55.96 -52.91
N ASP A 36 -42.59 56.91 -52.01
CA ASP A 36 -42.31 56.69 -50.55
C ASP A 36 -42.99 55.44 -49.99
N LYS A 37 -44.20 55.12 -50.47
CA LYS A 37 -44.90 53.90 -50.14
C LYS A 37 -44.15 52.64 -50.64
N ALA A 38 -43.73 52.64 -51.90
CA ALA A 38 -43.01 51.54 -52.51
C ALA A 38 -41.65 51.34 -51.85
N GLN A 39 -40.96 52.46 -51.56
CA GLN A 39 -39.68 52.39 -50.83
C GLN A 39 -39.82 51.79 -49.43
N ARG A 40 -40.80 52.23 -48.65
CA ARG A 40 -41.06 51.63 -47.29
C ARG A 40 -41.44 50.17 -47.40
N ALA A 41 -42.21 49.75 -48.36
CA ALA A 41 -42.58 48.38 -48.59
C ALA A 41 -41.34 47.51 -48.90
N TYR A 42 -40.43 48.01 -49.70
CA TYR A 42 -39.17 47.35 -50.01
C TYR A 42 -38.26 47.24 -48.77
N GLU A 43 -38.07 48.38 -48.05
CA GLU A 43 -37.24 48.36 -46.79
C GLU A 43 -37.80 47.42 -45.75
N GLN A 44 -39.12 47.39 -45.57
CA GLN A 44 -39.78 46.46 -44.64
C GLN A 44 -39.52 44.98 -45.00
N GLU A 45 -39.60 44.65 -46.32
CA GLU A 45 -39.37 43.27 -46.75
C GLU A 45 -37.88 42.89 -46.66
N VAL A 46 -36.96 43.83 -46.91
CA VAL A 46 -35.52 43.61 -46.66
C VAL A 46 -35.29 43.30 -45.18
N HIS A 47 -35.92 44.06 -44.30
CA HIS A 47 -35.82 43.82 -42.87
C HIS A 47 -36.43 42.45 -42.45
N ASN A 48 -37.59 42.11 -42.97
CA ASN A 48 -38.22 40.81 -42.75
C ASN A 48 -37.37 39.67 -43.27
N TYR A 49 -36.69 39.81 -44.38
CA TYR A 49 -35.80 38.83 -44.96
C TYR A 49 -34.56 38.61 -44.07
N THR A 50 -33.95 39.71 -43.58
CA THR A 50 -32.80 39.60 -42.65
C THR A 50 -33.18 38.91 -41.34
N LEU A 51 -34.32 39.26 -40.75
CA LEU A 51 -34.82 38.58 -39.54
C LEU A 51 -35.07 37.08 -39.77
N LYS A 52 -35.70 36.72 -40.88
CA LYS A 52 -35.92 35.29 -41.22
C LYS A 52 -34.62 34.55 -41.44
N LYS A 53 -33.61 35.18 -42.04
CA LYS A 53 -32.29 34.63 -42.25
C LYS A 53 -31.59 34.38 -40.90
N GLU A 54 -31.60 35.38 -40.02
CA GLU A 54 -30.99 35.25 -38.67
C GLU A 54 -31.70 34.18 -37.84
N GLN A 55 -33.02 34.09 -37.90
CA GLN A 55 -33.79 33.01 -37.22
C GLN A 55 -33.42 31.63 -37.77
N ALA A 56 -33.29 31.50 -39.10
CA ALA A 56 -32.90 30.22 -39.70
C ALA A 56 -31.47 29.83 -39.33
N GLU A 57 -30.53 30.78 -39.31
CA GLU A 57 -29.14 30.55 -38.87
C GLU A 57 -29.09 30.18 -37.41
N ALA A 58 -29.86 30.81 -36.52
CA ALA A 58 -29.97 30.48 -35.11
C ALA A 58 -30.52 29.07 -34.93
N SER A 59 -31.59 28.69 -35.62
CA SER A 59 -32.16 27.35 -35.59
C SER A 59 -31.20 26.28 -36.10
N MET A 60 -30.49 26.56 -37.19
CA MET A 60 -29.45 25.66 -37.70
C MET A 60 -28.32 25.44 -36.67
N LYS A 61 -27.90 26.53 -36.00
CA LYS A 61 -26.87 26.46 -34.97
C LYS A 61 -27.32 25.63 -33.76
N GLU A 62 -28.57 25.80 -33.34
CA GLU A 62 -29.17 24.99 -32.25
C GLU A 62 -29.20 23.51 -32.61
N VAL A 63 -29.70 23.18 -33.81
CA VAL A 63 -29.74 21.77 -34.27
C VAL A 63 -28.33 21.20 -34.40
N ALA A 64 -27.34 21.97 -34.87
CA ALA A 64 -25.96 21.53 -34.96
C ALA A 64 -25.35 21.23 -33.57
N ILE A 65 -25.64 22.09 -32.59
CA ILE A 65 -25.18 21.87 -31.19
C ILE A 65 -25.83 20.60 -30.61
N ASN A 66 -27.13 20.42 -30.80
CA ASN A 66 -27.84 19.23 -30.34
C ASN A 66 -27.30 17.94 -30.98
N LEU A 67 -27.06 17.98 -32.30
CA LEU A 67 -26.45 16.83 -32.99
C LEU A 67 -25.06 16.52 -32.48
N GLN A 68 -24.24 17.53 -32.22
CA GLN A 68 -22.90 17.34 -31.67
C GLN A 68 -22.95 16.75 -30.26
N ARG A 69 -23.91 17.18 -29.41
CA ARG A 69 -24.13 16.61 -28.08
C ARG A 69 -24.49 15.14 -28.17
N GLN A 70 -25.46 14.76 -29.00
CA GLN A 70 -25.87 13.36 -29.19
C GLN A 70 -24.74 12.50 -29.74
N LYS A 71 -23.90 13.02 -30.63
CA LYS A 71 -22.72 12.28 -31.10
C LYS A 71 -21.72 12.02 -30.01
N ARG A 72 -21.48 12.98 -29.10
CA ARG A 72 -20.61 12.78 -27.93
C ARG A 72 -21.21 11.75 -26.99
N GLU A 73 -22.45 11.86 -26.59
CA GLU A 73 -23.15 10.91 -25.73
C GLU A 73 -23.06 9.48 -26.30
N ARG A 74 -23.24 9.31 -27.60
CA ARG A 74 -23.09 8.03 -28.27
C ARG A 74 -21.63 7.52 -28.19
N GLN A 75 -20.65 8.38 -28.39
CA GLN A 75 -19.24 8.00 -28.30
C GLN A 75 -18.88 7.58 -26.88
N ASP A 76 -19.30 8.34 -25.89
CA ASP A 76 -19.08 8.03 -24.47
C ASP A 76 -19.69 6.67 -24.10
N MET A 77 -20.88 6.35 -24.62
CA MET A 77 -21.50 5.04 -24.43
C MET A 77 -20.72 3.91 -25.09
N LEU A 78 -20.16 4.10 -26.27
CA LEU A 78 -19.30 3.12 -26.94
C LEU A 78 -18.01 2.88 -26.17
N ASP A 79 -17.37 3.95 -25.69
CA ASP A 79 -16.16 3.88 -24.87
C ASP A 79 -16.41 3.15 -23.52
N VAL A 80 -17.61 3.28 -22.97
CA VAL A 80 -18.04 2.53 -21.79
C VAL A 80 -18.23 1.05 -22.14
N LEU A 81 -18.85 0.72 -23.29
CA LEU A 81 -19.05 -0.65 -23.73
C LEU A 81 -17.72 -1.41 -23.87
N ASP A 82 -16.69 -0.78 -24.45
CA ASP A 82 -15.37 -1.39 -24.58
C ASP A 82 -14.74 -1.72 -23.21
N LYS A 83 -15.08 -0.97 -22.17
CA LYS A 83 -14.60 -1.22 -20.79
C LYS A 83 -15.30 -2.37 -20.10
N PHE A 84 -16.42 -2.88 -20.60
CA PHE A 84 -17.09 -4.08 -20.07
C PHE A 84 -16.31 -5.36 -20.38
N GLU A 85 -15.44 -5.34 -21.39
CA GLU A 85 -14.53 -6.46 -21.65
C GLU A 85 -13.18 -6.19 -20.98
N ILE A 86 -13.02 -6.70 -19.73
CA ILE A 86 -11.80 -6.51 -18.95
C ILE A 86 -10.77 -7.56 -19.37
N ARG A 87 -9.68 -7.14 -20.00
CA ARG A 87 -8.57 -8.00 -20.39
C ARG A 87 -7.39 -7.84 -19.46
N ALA A 88 -6.69 -8.95 -19.20
CA ALA A 88 -5.46 -8.92 -18.42
C ALA A 88 -4.36 -8.14 -19.18
N PRO A 89 -3.73 -7.12 -18.57
CA PRO A 89 -2.69 -6.31 -19.23
C PRO A 89 -1.37 -7.06 -19.40
N LYS A 90 -1.15 -8.13 -18.63
CA LYS A 90 0.07 -8.96 -18.68
C LYS A 90 -0.27 -10.40 -18.30
N PRO A 91 0.56 -11.38 -18.72
CA PRO A 91 0.41 -12.76 -18.25
C PRO A 91 0.72 -12.83 -16.75
N GLY A 92 0.03 -13.69 -16.01
CA GLY A 92 0.24 -13.84 -14.58
C GLY A 92 -0.88 -14.61 -13.90
N MET A 93 -0.77 -14.75 -12.58
CA MET A 93 -1.78 -15.35 -11.74
C MET A 93 -2.91 -14.36 -11.48
N LEU A 94 -4.13 -14.72 -11.83
CA LEU A 94 -5.32 -13.92 -11.54
C LEU A 94 -5.85 -14.27 -10.14
N ILE A 95 -6.02 -13.26 -9.30
CA ILE A 95 -6.66 -13.40 -8.00
C ILE A 95 -7.93 -12.58 -8.01
N TYR A 96 -9.09 -13.24 -7.90
CA TYR A 96 -10.38 -12.54 -7.81
C TYR A 96 -10.45 -11.70 -6.52
N TYR A 97 -10.95 -10.49 -6.68
CA TYR A 97 -11.11 -9.57 -5.56
C TYR A 97 -12.04 -10.16 -4.49
N ARG A 98 -11.69 -9.92 -3.24
CA ARG A 98 -12.49 -10.33 -2.08
C ARG A 98 -13.22 -9.11 -1.56
N GLU A 99 -14.54 -9.17 -1.58
CA GLU A 99 -15.40 -8.11 -1.06
C GLU A 99 -15.25 -7.97 0.47
N TRP A 100 -15.71 -6.85 1.02
CA TRP A 100 -15.68 -6.58 2.46
C TRP A 100 -16.39 -7.64 3.31
N ASN A 101 -17.39 -8.36 2.75
CA ASN A 101 -18.07 -9.50 3.36
C ASN A 101 -17.24 -10.80 3.35
N GLY A 102 -16.00 -10.75 2.85
CA GLY A 102 -15.08 -11.89 2.74
C GLY A 102 -15.33 -12.82 1.56
N GLN A 103 -16.37 -12.60 0.76
CA GLN A 103 -16.67 -13.42 -0.43
C GLN A 103 -15.79 -13.00 -1.62
N LYS A 104 -15.32 -13.99 -2.37
CA LYS A 104 -14.61 -13.73 -3.63
C LYS A 104 -15.61 -13.40 -4.72
N ARG A 105 -15.31 -12.42 -5.55
CA ARG A 105 -16.10 -12.15 -6.76
C ARG A 105 -16.11 -13.36 -7.68
N LYS A 106 -17.26 -13.66 -8.24
CA LYS A 106 -17.49 -14.77 -9.16
C LYS A 106 -18.48 -14.36 -10.24
N VAL A 107 -18.69 -15.22 -11.22
CA VAL A 107 -19.74 -15.01 -12.23
C VAL A 107 -21.07 -14.75 -11.54
N GLY A 108 -21.74 -13.65 -11.90
CA GLY A 108 -22.98 -13.19 -11.29
C GLY A 108 -22.82 -12.23 -10.10
N SER A 109 -21.58 -11.93 -9.65
CA SER A 109 -21.38 -10.87 -8.65
C SER A 109 -21.66 -9.49 -9.26
N SER A 110 -22.29 -8.61 -8.48
CA SER A 110 -22.55 -7.23 -8.87
C SER A 110 -21.30 -6.37 -8.68
N VAL A 111 -21.04 -5.49 -9.65
CA VAL A 111 -19.96 -4.51 -9.59
C VAL A 111 -20.57 -3.14 -9.31
N SER A 112 -20.12 -2.47 -8.27
CA SER A 112 -20.56 -1.14 -7.89
C SER A 112 -19.64 -0.08 -8.47
N PRO A 113 -20.14 1.14 -8.82
CA PRO A 113 -19.31 2.27 -9.23
C PRO A 113 -18.25 2.68 -8.18
N TRP A 114 -18.46 2.35 -6.92
CA TRP A 114 -17.54 2.63 -5.81
C TRP A 114 -16.48 1.54 -5.59
N ASP A 115 -16.68 0.36 -6.19
CA ASP A 115 -15.78 -0.78 -6.08
C ASP A 115 -15.66 -1.48 -7.43
N LEU A 116 -14.76 -0.96 -8.25
CA LEU A 116 -14.54 -1.39 -9.64
C LEU A 116 -13.52 -2.53 -9.78
N ILE A 117 -12.86 -2.93 -8.68
CA ILE A 117 -11.81 -3.95 -8.74
C ILE A 117 -12.45 -5.33 -8.91
N VAL A 118 -12.25 -5.96 -10.05
CA VAL A 118 -12.74 -7.32 -10.33
C VAL A 118 -11.73 -8.37 -9.89
N ALA A 119 -10.47 -8.16 -10.23
CA ALA A 119 -9.38 -9.07 -9.91
C ALA A 119 -8.05 -8.31 -9.87
N THR A 120 -7.05 -8.90 -9.24
CA THR A 120 -5.68 -8.39 -9.19
C THR A 120 -4.72 -9.36 -9.84
N LEU A 121 -3.67 -8.84 -10.45
CA LEU A 121 -2.54 -9.57 -11.01
C LEU A 121 -1.31 -9.22 -10.20
N PRO A 122 -1.01 -9.96 -9.11
CA PRO A 122 0.16 -9.68 -8.29
C PRO A 122 1.44 -9.91 -9.10
N ASP A 123 2.46 -9.16 -8.77
CA ASP A 123 3.80 -9.43 -9.24
C ASP A 123 4.42 -10.48 -8.33
N LEU A 124 4.63 -11.67 -8.86
CA LEU A 124 5.19 -12.80 -8.13
C LEU A 124 6.73 -12.88 -8.22
N SER A 125 7.38 -11.94 -8.89
CA SER A 125 8.84 -11.91 -9.00
C SER A 125 9.51 -11.60 -7.66
N VAL A 126 8.82 -10.87 -6.79
CA VAL A 126 9.27 -10.55 -5.43
C VAL A 126 8.19 -10.97 -4.44
N MET A 127 8.54 -11.87 -3.55
CA MET A 127 7.66 -12.34 -2.50
C MET A 127 8.13 -11.82 -1.14
N ASN A 128 7.18 -11.37 -0.33
CA ASN A 128 7.45 -11.00 1.04
C ASN A 128 6.71 -11.95 1.98
N SER A 129 7.37 -12.31 3.07
CA SER A 129 6.77 -13.01 4.20
C SER A 129 6.54 -12.02 5.33
N SER A 130 5.33 -11.96 5.85
CA SER A 130 4.99 -11.17 7.03
C SER A 130 4.89 -12.09 8.24
N THR A 131 5.53 -11.72 9.33
CA THR A 131 5.50 -12.47 10.60
C THR A 131 5.31 -11.52 11.77
N TYR A 132 4.81 -12.06 12.87
CA TYR A 132 4.57 -11.29 14.10
C TYR A 132 5.54 -11.71 15.18
N VAL A 133 6.23 -10.75 15.76
CA VAL A 133 7.23 -10.96 16.82
C VAL A 133 6.75 -10.31 18.10
N ASN A 134 6.94 -11.00 19.22
CA ASN A 134 6.55 -10.52 20.54
C ASN A 134 7.37 -9.28 20.95
N GLU A 135 6.77 -8.39 21.75
CA GLU A 135 7.40 -7.19 22.33
C GLU A 135 8.74 -7.50 23.05
N ILE A 136 8.87 -8.68 23.66
CA ILE A 136 10.10 -9.06 24.38
C ILE A 136 11.28 -9.24 23.42
N ASP A 137 11.04 -9.77 22.23
CA ASP A 137 12.09 -10.16 21.29
C ASP A 137 12.32 -9.13 20.18
N ILE A 138 11.40 -8.17 20.00
CA ILE A 138 11.50 -7.16 18.93
C ILE A 138 12.78 -6.31 19.03
N SER A 139 13.27 -6.09 20.26
CA SER A 139 14.50 -5.30 20.48
C SER A 139 15.76 -5.95 19.87
N LYS A 140 15.72 -7.24 19.60
CA LYS A 140 16.81 -8.02 19.01
C LYS A 140 16.75 -8.00 17.48
N ILE A 141 15.64 -7.61 16.90
CA ILE A 141 15.40 -7.65 15.45
C ILE A 141 15.74 -6.30 14.82
N LYS A 142 16.50 -6.35 13.74
CA LYS A 142 16.93 -5.19 12.96
C LYS A 142 16.77 -5.49 11.47
N THR A 143 16.56 -4.44 10.70
CA THR A 143 16.59 -4.52 9.24
C THR A 143 17.96 -5.01 8.76
N GLY A 144 17.99 -5.81 7.70
CA GLY A 144 19.21 -6.42 7.15
C GLY A 144 19.60 -7.76 7.79
N GLN A 145 18.87 -8.25 8.79
CA GLN A 145 19.17 -9.57 9.36
C GLN A 145 18.75 -10.70 8.42
N PRO A 146 19.59 -11.73 8.26
CA PRO A 146 19.28 -12.89 7.45
C PRO A 146 18.22 -13.76 8.12
N VAL A 147 17.33 -14.32 7.30
CA VAL A 147 16.22 -15.17 7.72
C VAL A 147 16.25 -16.50 6.97
N ARG A 148 16.02 -17.59 7.66
CA ARG A 148 15.70 -18.88 7.05
C ARG A 148 14.19 -19.04 7.03
N ILE A 149 13.66 -19.33 5.84
CA ILE A 149 12.22 -19.40 5.62
C ILE A 149 11.88 -20.83 5.23
N THR A 150 10.89 -21.39 5.90
CA THR A 150 10.27 -22.68 5.56
C THR A 150 8.82 -22.44 5.20
N VAL A 151 8.27 -23.25 4.32
CA VAL A 151 6.87 -23.16 3.91
C VAL A 151 6.17 -24.44 4.32
N ASP A 152 5.08 -24.34 5.06
CA ASP A 152 4.38 -25.50 5.61
C ASP A 152 3.91 -26.48 4.54
N ALA A 153 3.57 -25.98 3.36
CA ALA A 153 3.16 -26.81 2.23
C ALA A 153 4.32 -27.62 1.61
N PHE A 154 5.58 -27.21 1.82
CA PHE A 154 6.80 -27.83 1.24
C PHE A 154 7.94 -27.81 2.25
N PRO A 155 7.88 -28.62 3.32
CA PRO A 155 8.84 -28.56 4.43
C PRO A 155 10.28 -28.98 4.03
N GLU A 156 10.44 -29.69 2.93
CA GLU A 156 11.75 -30.03 2.36
C GLU A 156 12.47 -28.86 1.70
N LYS A 157 11.72 -27.84 1.26
CA LYS A 157 12.29 -26.64 0.64
C LYS A 157 12.62 -25.58 1.69
N LYS A 158 13.84 -25.10 1.63
CA LYS A 158 14.32 -24.02 2.49
C LYS A 158 14.65 -22.82 1.63
N TYR A 159 14.13 -21.67 2.02
CA TYR A 159 14.38 -20.39 1.37
C TYR A 159 15.18 -19.50 2.31
N THR A 160 15.85 -18.51 1.74
CA THR A 160 16.53 -17.48 2.51
C THR A 160 15.82 -16.15 2.32
N GLY A 161 15.96 -15.27 3.27
CA GLY A 161 15.38 -13.94 3.21
C GLY A 161 16.16 -12.94 4.04
N GLU A 162 15.71 -11.71 3.96
CA GLU A 162 16.26 -10.60 4.71
C GLU A 162 15.13 -9.77 5.31
N VAL A 163 15.29 -9.34 6.55
CA VAL A 163 14.35 -8.42 7.20
C VAL A 163 14.45 -7.07 6.53
N ILE A 164 13.36 -6.63 5.86
CA ILE A 164 13.31 -5.33 5.18
C ILE A 164 12.64 -4.26 6.01
N GLU A 165 11.69 -4.65 6.86
CA GLU A 165 10.91 -3.70 7.66
C GLU A 165 10.52 -4.31 9.01
N VAL A 166 10.57 -3.48 10.04
CA VAL A 166 10.07 -3.80 11.39
C VAL A 166 9.08 -2.72 11.78
N ALA A 167 7.85 -3.09 12.09
CA ALA A 167 6.82 -2.13 12.46
C ALA A 167 7.19 -1.37 13.74
N ASN A 168 7.00 -0.06 13.73
CA ASN A 168 7.27 0.83 14.87
C ASN A 168 6.11 0.85 15.88
N ILE A 169 4.96 0.30 15.54
CA ILE A 169 3.75 0.27 16.35
C ILE A 169 3.39 -1.19 16.57
N GLY A 170 3.22 -1.56 17.86
CA GLY A 170 2.75 -2.89 18.21
C GLY A 170 1.25 -3.01 18.05
N GLU A 171 0.80 -4.14 17.58
CA GLU A 171 -0.59 -4.52 17.44
C GLU A 171 -0.97 -5.58 18.50
N GLN A 172 -2.21 -5.61 18.88
CA GLN A 172 -2.74 -6.66 19.74
C GLN A 172 -3.42 -7.72 18.89
N LEU A 173 -2.98 -8.95 18.96
CA LEU A 173 -3.62 -10.04 18.25
C LEU A 173 -5.03 -10.30 18.81
N PRO A 174 -6.02 -10.58 17.96
CA PRO A 174 -7.36 -10.95 18.39
C PRO A 174 -7.30 -12.12 19.38
N ASN A 175 -8.01 -12.00 20.49
CA ASN A 175 -8.11 -13.01 21.56
C ASN A 175 -6.83 -13.26 22.40
N THR A 176 -5.84 -12.38 22.37
CA THR A 176 -4.67 -12.45 23.24
C THR A 176 -4.32 -11.05 23.77
N ASP A 177 -3.74 -11.01 24.98
CA ASP A 177 -3.21 -9.75 25.55
C ASP A 177 -1.78 -9.45 25.08
N ALA A 178 -1.22 -10.32 24.25
CA ALA A 178 0.14 -10.18 23.77
C ALA A 178 0.24 -9.06 22.71
N LYS A 179 1.16 -8.14 22.91
CA LYS A 179 1.55 -7.15 21.93
C LYS A 179 2.59 -7.74 20.99
N VAL A 180 2.33 -7.63 19.71
CA VAL A 180 3.19 -8.12 18.64
C VAL A 180 3.53 -7.02 17.67
N PHE A 181 4.67 -7.15 17.02
CA PHE A 181 5.13 -6.24 15.97
C PHE A 181 5.24 -6.99 14.67
N GLU A 182 4.71 -6.42 13.62
CA GLU A 182 4.83 -6.98 12.29
C GLU A 182 6.26 -6.80 11.77
N VAL A 183 6.82 -7.88 11.23
CA VAL A 183 8.13 -7.89 10.60
C VAL A 183 7.96 -8.40 9.18
N THR A 184 8.36 -7.58 8.22
CA THR A 184 8.32 -7.93 6.80
C THR A 184 9.68 -8.44 6.35
N ILE A 185 9.69 -9.62 5.75
CA ILE A 185 10.88 -10.33 5.29
C ILE A 185 10.76 -10.51 3.78
N ARG A 186 11.76 -10.08 3.02
CA ARG A 186 11.85 -10.34 1.59
C ARG A 186 12.46 -11.71 1.35
N VAL A 187 11.81 -12.53 0.55
CA VAL A 187 12.34 -13.81 0.08
C VAL A 187 13.34 -13.54 -1.05
N ASN A 188 14.53 -14.12 -0.96
CA ASN A 188 15.59 -13.89 -1.94
C ASN A 188 15.41 -14.74 -3.21
N GLU A 189 14.87 -15.93 -3.05
CA GLU A 189 14.70 -16.90 -4.15
C GLU A 189 13.33 -16.71 -4.82
N TYR A 190 13.33 -16.78 -6.14
CA TYR A 190 12.11 -16.89 -6.92
C TYR A 190 11.77 -18.37 -7.16
N ASP A 191 10.63 -18.81 -6.66
CA ASP A 191 10.10 -20.17 -6.96
C ASP A 191 8.63 -20.05 -7.39
N PRO A 192 8.26 -20.48 -8.60
CA PRO A 192 6.88 -20.41 -9.11
C PRO A 192 5.87 -21.26 -8.33
N ILE A 193 6.34 -22.13 -7.43
CA ILE A 193 5.49 -22.93 -6.53
C ILE A 193 4.97 -22.07 -5.39
N LEU A 194 5.71 -21.03 -4.98
CA LEU A 194 5.28 -20.10 -3.96
C LEU A 194 4.04 -19.33 -4.40
N ARG A 195 3.03 -19.33 -3.58
CA ARG A 195 1.78 -18.60 -3.84
C ARG A 195 1.46 -17.64 -2.69
N PRO A 196 0.86 -16.50 -3.00
CA PRO A 196 0.36 -15.60 -1.97
C PRO A 196 -0.57 -16.32 -0.97
N SER A 197 -0.51 -15.93 0.29
CA SER A 197 -1.27 -16.52 1.41
C SER A 197 -0.84 -17.95 1.82
N MET A 198 0.35 -18.40 1.43
CA MET A 198 0.96 -19.59 2.05
C MET A 198 1.48 -19.24 3.45
N THR A 199 1.37 -20.19 4.37
CA THR A 199 1.94 -20.09 5.71
C THR A 199 3.43 -20.38 5.67
N THR A 200 4.21 -19.52 6.33
CA THR A 200 5.67 -19.61 6.38
C THR A 200 6.16 -19.64 7.82
N GLY A 201 7.16 -20.47 8.11
CA GLY A 201 7.94 -20.42 9.34
C GLY A 201 9.21 -19.61 9.10
N ASN A 202 9.42 -18.55 9.90
CA ASN A 202 10.53 -17.62 9.73
C ASN A 202 11.50 -17.71 10.91
N GLN A 203 12.73 -18.12 10.66
CA GLN A 203 13.80 -18.15 11.65
C GLN A 203 14.75 -16.98 11.40
N ILE A 204 14.57 -15.89 12.13
CA ILE A 204 15.40 -14.69 12.04
C ILE A 204 16.71 -14.94 12.80
N ILE A 205 17.84 -14.76 12.12
CA ILE A 205 19.16 -14.91 12.73
C ILE A 205 19.59 -13.57 13.30
N THR A 206 19.48 -13.44 14.61
CA THR A 206 19.80 -12.18 15.31
C THR A 206 21.29 -11.95 15.46
N ASN A 207 22.04 -13.00 15.81
CA ASN A 207 23.49 -12.93 16.00
C ASN A 207 24.14 -14.23 15.52
N VAL A 208 25.37 -14.12 15.03
CA VAL A 208 26.22 -15.25 14.68
C VAL A 208 27.51 -15.13 15.50
N TYR A 209 27.89 -16.19 16.19
CA TYR A 209 29.09 -16.25 16.97
C TYR A 209 30.02 -17.32 16.38
N ASP A 210 31.18 -16.92 15.90
CA ASP A 210 32.15 -17.82 15.34
C ASP A 210 33.17 -18.28 16.42
N SER A 211 33.62 -19.53 16.31
CA SER A 211 34.67 -20.08 17.17
C SER A 211 34.41 -20.00 18.66
N VAL A 212 33.17 -20.27 19.07
CA VAL A 212 32.75 -20.26 20.48
C VAL A 212 32.60 -21.68 21.04
N THR A 213 32.91 -21.85 22.34
CA THR A 213 32.59 -23.07 23.05
C THR A 213 31.12 -23.05 23.48
N TYR A 214 30.34 -24.04 23.09
CA TYR A 214 28.95 -24.16 23.48
C TYR A 214 28.60 -25.55 23.98
N ILE A 215 27.58 -25.63 24.81
CA ILE A 215 27.07 -26.89 25.36
C ILE A 215 25.54 -26.94 25.19
N PRO A 216 24.93 -28.13 25.16
CA PRO A 216 23.47 -28.26 25.27
C PRO A 216 22.98 -27.60 26.57
N LEU A 217 21.83 -26.88 26.48
CA LEU A 217 21.26 -26.18 27.64
C LEU A 217 20.98 -27.11 28.82
N GLU A 218 20.62 -28.38 28.55
CA GLU A 218 20.37 -29.42 29.54
C GLU A 218 21.59 -29.76 30.41
N ALA A 219 22.81 -29.54 29.88
CA ALA A 219 24.05 -29.80 30.59
C ALA A 219 24.42 -28.69 31.60
N LEU A 220 23.81 -27.53 31.50
CA LEU A 220 24.05 -26.42 32.40
C LEU A 220 23.18 -26.54 33.65
N HIS A 221 23.83 -26.59 34.79
CA HIS A 221 23.17 -26.53 36.09
C HIS A 221 23.44 -25.18 36.74
N ALA A 222 22.41 -24.61 37.35
CA ALA A 222 22.54 -23.35 38.08
C ALA A 222 22.05 -23.51 39.51
N ASN A 223 22.79 -22.91 40.43
CA ASN A 223 22.36 -22.66 41.79
C ASN A 223 22.26 -21.13 41.98
N ASP A 224 21.66 -20.65 43.06
CA ASP A 224 21.41 -19.22 43.32
C ASP A 224 22.59 -18.31 43.01
N SER A 225 23.80 -18.79 43.19
CA SER A 225 25.02 -18.00 43.07
C SER A 225 25.94 -18.35 41.90
N ILE A 226 25.89 -19.58 41.39
CA ILE A 226 26.85 -20.09 40.39
C ILE A 226 26.17 -20.93 39.31
N SER A 227 26.74 -20.86 38.09
CA SER A 227 26.43 -21.78 36.99
C SER A 227 27.58 -22.74 36.81
N TYR A 228 27.27 -24.04 36.67
CA TYR A 228 28.28 -25.09 36.64
C TYR A 228 27.85 -26.25 35.74
N VAL A 229 28.83 -27.07 35.35
CA VAL A 229 28.62 -28.30 34.58
C VAL A 229 29.38 -29.45 35.25
N TYR A 230 28.89 -30.68 35.07
CA TYR A 230 29.62 -31.86 35.49
C TYR A 230 30.47 -32.37 34.31
N THR A 231 31.80 -32.45 34.54
CA THR A 231 32.73 -32.93 33.51
C THR A 231 33.02 -34.42 33.75
N ARG A 232 33.28 -35.16 32.67
CA ARG A 232 33.67 -36.57 32.74
C ARG A 232 34.94 -36.80 33.56
N LYS A 233 35.76 -35.75 33.73
CA LYS A 233 36.96 -35.76 34.58
C LYS A 233 36.64 -35.75 36.08
N GLY A 234 35.38 -35.90 36.49
CA GLY A 234 34.96 -35.93 37.90
C GLY A 234 34.96 -34.57 38.60
N LYS A 235 34.86 -33.50 37.87
CA LYS A 235 34.84 -32.11 38.39
C LYS A 235 33.47 -31.47 38.20
N MET A 236 33.00 -30.75 39.19
CA MET A 236 31.93 -29.78 39.10
C MET A 236 32.56 -28.42 38.70
N GLN A 237 32.57 -28.15 37.43
CA GLN A 237 33.28 -26.99 36.86
C GLN A 237 32.34 -25.77 36.83
N VAL A 238 32.75 -24.68 37.50
CA VAL A 238 32.07 -23.39 37.42
C VAL A 238 32.33 -22.79 36.05
N VAL A 239 31.26 -22.32 35.39
CA VAL A 239 31.30 -21.75 34.05
C VAL A 239 30.62 -20.38 33.99
N VAL A 240 31.13 -19.52 33.12
CA VAL A 240 30.50 -18.23 32.84
C VAL A 240 29.60 -18.40 31.62
N PRO A 241 28.26 -18.37 31.77
CA PRO A 241 27.36 -18.48 30.65
C PRO A 241 27.34 -17.19 29.85
N GLY A 242 27.28 -17.33 28.51
CA GLY A 242 27.08 -16.24 27.52
C GLY A 242 25.66 -16.21 27.01
N GLU A 243 25.53 -15.91 25.70
CA GLU A 243 24.26 -15.95 24.99
C GLU A 243 23.75 -17.38 24.80
N MET A 244 22.43 -17.55 24.75
CA MET A 244 21.79 -18.87 24.62
C MET A 244 20.68 -18.81 23.59
N ASN A 245 20.40 -19.97 23.02
CA ASN A 245 19.19 -20.22 22.22
C ASN A 245 18.37 -21.36 22.88
N GLU A 246 17.36 -21.88 22.17
CA GLU A 246 16.48 -22.94 22.68
C GLU A 246 17.20 -24.24 23.05
N ASN A 247 18.32 -24.56 22.40
CA ASN A 247 19.00 -25.85 22.53
C ASN A 247 20.41 -25.76 23.15
N PHE A 248 21.09 -24.62 22.94
CA PHE A 248 22.50 -24.48 23.29
C PHE A 248 22.78 -23.18 24.05
N ILE A 249 23.82 -23.19 24.84
CA ILE A 249 24.34 -22.02 25.53
C ILE A 249 25.85 -21.90 25.29
N ILE A 250 26.30 -20.68 25.00
CA ILE A 250 27.71 -20.36 24.86
C ILE A 250 28.34 -20.29 26.24
N ILE A 251 29.53 -20.88 26.39
CA ILE A 251 30.34 -20.77 27.58
C ILE A 251 31.53 -19.85 27.29
N GLU A 252 31.54 -18.69 27.94
CA GLU A 252 32.61 -17.72 27.73
C GLU A 252 33.92 -18.10 28.45
N LYS A 253 33.78 -18.69 29.63
CA LYS A 253 34.92 -19.14 30.45
C LYS A 253 34.56 -20.37 31.27
N GLY A 254 35.55 -21.24 31.49
CA GLY A 254 35.44 -22.39 32.40
C GLY A 254 35.45 -23.75 31.72
N LEU A 255 35.31 -23.79 30.39
CA LEU A 255 35.47 -25.01 29.59
C LEU A 255 36.47 -24.78 28.47
N GLU A 256 37.20 -25.81 28.10
CA GLU A 256 38.03 -25.85 26.90
C GLU A 256 37.36 -26.63 25.79
N ALA A 257 37.81 -26.39 24.55
CA ALA A 257 37.31 -27.15 23.42
C ALA A 257 37.52 -28.64 23.59
N ASN A 258 36.51 -29.46 23.29
CA ASN A 258 36.47 -30.92 23.44
C ASN A 258 36.39 -31.42 24.90
N ASP A 259 36.11 -30.60 25.90
CA ASP A 259 35.76 -31.10 27.21
C ASP A 259 34.43 -31.86 27.16
N GLU A 260 34.40 -33.09 27.74
CA GLU A 260 33.18 -33.88 27.81
C GLU A 260 32.38 -33.51 29.06
N VAL A 261 31.10 -33.18 28.87
CA VAL A 261 30.17 -32.82 29.95
C VAL A 261 28.99 -33.80 30.02
N TYR A 262 28.47 -33.99 31.21
CA TYR A 262 27.24 -34.76 31.41
C TYR A 262 26.03 -33.92 31.05
N LEU A 263 25.07 -34.49 30.32
CA LEU A 263 23.82 -33.82 29.96
C LEU A 263 22.86 -33.69 31.13
N SER A 264 22.93 -34.64 32.07
CA SER A 264 22.09 -34.67 33.25
C SER A 264 22.93 -34.81 34.53
N MET A 265 22.32 -34.50 35.65
CA MET A 265 22.98 -34.62 36.95
C MET A 265 23.40 -36.08 37.19
N PRO A 266 24.70 -36.35 37.51
CA PRO A 266 25.18 -37.70 37.77
C PRO A 266 24.58 -38.27 39.07
N GLU A 267 24.45 -39.60 39.16
CA GLU A 267 23.84 -40.30 40.30
C GLU A 267 24.49 -39.96 41.65
N LYS A 268 25.78 -39.61 41.69
CA LYS A 268 26.52 -39.25 42.88
C LYS A 268 27.26 -37.95 42.77
N PRO A 269 26.52 -36.79 42.77
CA PRO A 269 27.10 -35.46 42.55
C PRO A 269 28.10 -35.05 43.63
N GLU A 270 27.99 -35.60 44.82
CA GLU A 270 28.91 -35.36 46.00
C GLU A 270 30.34 -35.78 45.73
N LYS A 271 30.58 -36.67 44.75
CA LYS A 271 31.93 -37.12 44.40
C LYS A 271 32.67 -36.15 43.47
N PHE A 272 32.01 -35.18 42.97
CA PHE A 272 32.62 -34.21 42.05
C PHE A 272 33.27 -33.06 42.84
N SER A 273 34.53 -32.80 42.58
CA SER A 273 35.25 -31.71 43.22
C SER A 273 34.93 -30.38 42.54
N LEU A 274 34.67 -29.34 43.33
CA LEU A 274 34.41 -28.01 42.81
C LEU A 274 35.67 -27.37 42.21
N ALA A 275 35.66 -27.05 40.91
CA ALA A 275 36.73 -26.40 40.19
C ALA A 275 36.27 -25.06 39.61
N GLY A 276 37.20 -24.11 39.36
CA GLY A 276 36.90 -22.81 38.79
C GLY A 276 36.30 -21.81 39.78
N LYS A 277 36.65 -21.88 41.06
CA LYS A 277 36.16 -20.97 42.11
C LYS A 277 36.46 -19.51 41.82
N GLU A 278 37.54 -19.20 41.11
CA GLU A 278 37.93 -17.84 40.65
C GLU A 278 36.89 -17.22 39.76
N LEU A 279 36.12 -18.02 39.00
CA LEU A 279 35.09 -17.54 38.10
C LEU A 279 33.82 -17.04 38.80
N ILE A 280 33.64 -17.38 40.11
CA ILE A 280 32.48 -16.96 40.90
C ILE A 280 32.41 -15.41 40.97
N SER A 281 33.54 -14.77 41.15
CA SER A 281 33.63 -13.31 41.20
C SER A 281 33.25 -12.66 39.87
N VAL A 282 33.57 -13.31 38.75
CA VAL A 282 33.23 -12.83 37.38
C VAL A 282 31.73 -12.97 37.15
N ILE A 283 31.13 -14.10 37.57
CA ILE A 283 29.69 -14.34 37.44
C ILE A 283 28.90 -13.31 38.24
N LYS A 284 29.30 -13.00 39.47
CA LYS A 284 28.64 -11.98 40.28
C LYS A 284 28.69 -10.60 39.65
N LYS A 285 29.87 -10.16 39.20
CA LYS A 285 30.01 -8.88 38.48
C LYS A 285 29.14 -8.80 37.20
N LYS A 286 29.08 -9.89 36.44
CA LYS A 286 28.27 -9.94 35.21
C LYS A 286 26.78 -9.90 35.54
N LYS A 287 26.31 -10.55 36.61
CA LYS A 287 24.92 -10.45 37.07
C LYS A 287 24.57 -9.01 37.52
N GLU A 288 25.44 -8.38 38.28
CA GLU A 288 25.26 -7.00 38.73
C GLU A 288 25.20 -6.01 37.56
N GLN A 289 26.09 -6.18 36.57
CA GLN A 289 26.07 -5.35 35.35
C GLN A 289 24.78 -5.55 34.56
N LYS A 290 24.32 -6.78 34.38
CA LYS A 290 23.03 -7.05 33.67
C LYS A 290 21.85 -6.39 34.38
N ILE A 291 21.80 -6.46 35.72
CA ILE A 291 20.75 -5.83 36.51
C ILE A 291 20.82 -4.29 36.38
N GLN A 292 22.01 -3.72 36.37
CA GLN A 292 22.19 -2.27 36.18
C GLN A 292 21.78 -1.82 34.79
N ASP A 293 22.13 -2.57 33.74
CA ASP A 293 21.76 -2.27 32.37
C ASP A 293 20.25 -2.40 32.16
N GLU A 294 19.59 -3.39 32.76
CA GLU A 294 18.13 -3.54 32.72
C GLU A 294 17.42 -2.38 33.46
N MET A 295 17.93 -1.96 34.60
CA MET A 295 17.40 -0.82 35.34
C MET A 295 17.53 0.48 34.52
N ARG A 296 18.67 0.69 33.88
CA ARG A 296 18.93 1.85 33.03
C ARG A 296 18.02 1.90 31.81
N LEU A 297 17.76 0.75 31.19
CA LEU A 297 16.81 0.60 30.10
C LEU A 297 15.38 0.94 30.54
N ARG A 298 14.95 0.48 31.71
CA ARG A 298 13.62 0.80 32.27
C ARG A 298 13.48 2.30 32.58
N GLU A 299 14.49 2.93 33.16
CA GLU A 299 14.48 4.38 33.42
C GLU A 299 14.39 5.21 32.14
N VAL A 300 15.08 4.79 31.07
CA VAL A 300 15.00 5.45 29.76
C VAL A 300 13.61 5.27 29.15
N GLN A 301 13.02 4.08 29.26
CA GLN A 301 11.65 3.83 28.77
C GLN A 301 10.60 4.62 29.57
N ASP A 302 10.71 4.68 30.88
CA ASP A 302 9.80 5.45 31.73
C ASP A 302 9.91 6.97 31.50
N SER A 303 11.13 7.47 31.26
CA SER A 303 11.34 8.88 30.90
C SER A 303 10.76 9.22 29.53
N ALA A 304 10.89 8.34 28.53
CA ALA A 304 10.30 8.47 27.22
C ALA A 304 8.76 8.39 27.25
N MET A 305 8.17 7.55 28.10
CA MET A 305 6.73 7.51 28.33
C MET A 305 6.19 8.79 28.98
N LYS A 306 6.89 9.31 29.98
CA LYS A 306 6.51 10.56 30.64
C LYS A 306 6.57 11.76 29.71
N SER A 307 7.58 11.86 28.87
CA SER A 307 7.69 12.94 27.87
C SER A 307 6.59 12.87 26.80
N ARG A 308 6.22 11.66 26.35
CA ARG A 308 5.08 11.46 25.41
C ARG A 308 3.73 11.82 26.03
N SER A 309 3.51 11.45 27.28
CA SER A 309 2.26 11.78 28.00
C SER A 309 2.13 13.30 28.29
N GLN A 310 3.24 14.00 28.49
CA GLN A 310 3.24 15.46 28.60
C GLN A 310 3.00 16.17 27.28
N ALA A 311 3.54 15.66 26.18
CA ALA A 311 3.29 16.20 24.85
C ALA A 311 1.82 16.02 24.41
N GLN A 312 1.18 14.90 24.77
CA GLN A 312 -0.26 14.68 24.50
C GLN A 312 -1.20 15.56 25.35
N LYS A 313 -0.77 16.03 26.52
CA LYS A 313 -1.57 16.93 27.36
C LYS A 313 -1.44 18.40 26.95
N MET A 314 -0.50 18.74 26.08
CA MET A 314 -0.26 20.10 25.57
C MET A 314 -0.86 20.34 24.16
N MET A 315 -1.42 19.32 23.53
CA MET A 315 -2.23 19.40 22.30
C MET A 315 -3.73 19.31 22.64
#